data_1d3fa26f29dbcafa270e987f5ac72bac
#
_entry.id   1d3fa26f29dbcafa270e987f5ac72bac
#
_cell.length_a   1.000
_cell.length_b   1.000
_cell.length_c   1.000
_cell.angle_alpha   90.00
_cell.angle_beta   90.00
_cell.angle_gamma   90.00
#
_symmetry.space_group_name_H-M   'P 1'
#
loop_
_entity.id
_entity.type
_entity.pdbx_description
1 polymer ?
#
loop_
_entity_poly.entity_id
_entity_poly.type
_entity_poly.pdbx_seq_one_letter_code
_entity_poly.pdbx_strand_id
1 'polypeptide(L)'
;MRRTLFIGLLLALAPTMGDIEPMASISLPSAFQEPQIPMKSMIALRLDSLGYQDISEADPSIIVSLMYTRADNFTGRVLYTDLKEAYLHPDAMKCLLKAQQLLKKQRPDLTLAVFDAARPMSVQQQMWNVVKGTRHQNYVSNPAHGGGMHNYGVAVDITLATLDGDTLPMGSLIDHLGTEAHITTEAQMVKQGKISQEAWENRQLLRKVMKEAGFQTLPTEWWHFNLVSRNVARQKYRVIE
;
A
#
# COMPACT_ATOMS: atom_id res chain seq x y z
N MET A 1 -71.75 -54.36 -64.87
CA MET A 1 -71.08 -55.12 -63.80
C MET A 1 -69.86 -54.39 -63.38
N ARG A 2 -69.94 -53.58 -62.38
CA ARG A 2 -68.79 -52.81 -61.80
C ARG A 2 -68.47 -53.36 -60.42
N ARG A 3 -67.27 -53.90 -60.25
CA ARG A 3 -66.75 -54.34 -58.99
C ARG A 3 -66.06 -53.18 -58.32
N THR A 4 -66.53 -52.79 -57.13
CA THR A 4 -65.92 -51.74 -56.24
C THR A 4 -64.92 -52.41 -55.36
N LEU A 5 -63.67 -51.94 -55.38
CA LEU A 5 -62.56 -52.35 -54.50
C LEU A 5 -62.55 -51.46 -53.27
N PHE A 6 -62.68 -52.00 -52.10
CA PHE A 6 -62.46 -51.34 -50.82
C PHE A 6 -60.98 -51.42 -50.50
N ILE A 7 -60.30 -50.26 -50.34
CA ILE A 7 -58.95 -50.17 -49.78
C ILE A 7 -59.09 -49.78 -48.33
N GLY A 8 -58.71 -50.69 -47.42
CA GLY A 8 -58.65 -50.43 -46.02
C GLY A 8 -57.40 -49.65 -45.65
N LEU A 9 -57.60 -48.48 -45.06
CA LEU A 9 -56.51 -47.63 -44.55
C LEU A 9 -56.09 -48.10 -43.16
N LEU A 10 -54.87 -48.66 -42.99
CA LEU A 10 -54.28 -49.01 -41.73
C LEU A 10 -53.65 -47.76 -41.13
N LEU A 11 -54.22 -47.20 -40.02
CA LEU A 11 -53.58 -46.17 -39.21
C LEU A 11 -52.52 -46.82 -38.29
N ALA A 12 -51.27 -46.52 -38.57
CA ALA A 12 -50.19 -46.84 -37.68
C ALA A 12 -50.12 -45.79 -36.53
N LEU A 13 -50.33 -46.21 -35.28
CA LEU A 13 -50.06 -45.38 -34.09
C LEU A 13 -48.55 -45.23 -33.94
N ALA A 14 -48.05 -44.00 -33.99
CA ALA A 14 -46.71 -43.67 -33.59
C ALA A 14 -46.61 -43.65 -32.05
N PRO A 15 -45.50 -44.13 -31.42
CA PRO A 15 -45.32 -44.02 -29.99
C PRO A 15 -45.05 -42.56 -29.62
N THR A 16 -45.74 -42.10 -28.56
CA THR A 16 -45.50 -40.79 -27.93
C THR A 16 -44.11 -40.79 -27.30
N MET A 17 -43.24 -39.85 -27.73
CA MET A 17 -42.00 -39.56 -27.05
C MET A 17 -42.35 -39.01 -25.69
N GLY A 18 -41.95 -39.73 -24.64
CA GLY A 18 -42.03 -39.26 -23.27
C GLY A 18 -41.14 -38.03 -23.08
N ASP A 19 -41.70 -37.05 -22.36
CA ASP A 19 -40.99 -35.83 -21.97
C ASP A 19 -39.75 -36.21 -21.19
N ILE A 20 -38.55 -35.87 -21.73
CA ILE A 20 -37.29 -35.94 -21.02
C ILE A 20 -37.24 -34.69 -20.14
N GLU A 21 -37.52 -34.85 -18.83
CA GLU A 21 -37.28 -33.76 -17.88
C GLU A 21 -35.80 -33.34 -17.91
N PRO A 22 -35.47 -32.02 -17.95
CA PRO A 22 -34.10 -31.59 -17.88
C PRO A 22 -33.50 -31.99 -16.53
N MET A 23 -32.39 -32.74 -16.58
CA MET A 23 -31.65 -33.13 -15.37
C MET A 23 -31.35 -31.85 -14.57
N ALA A 24 -31.81 -31.82 -13.31
CA ALA A 24 -31.52 -30.74 -12.38
C ALA A 24 -30.01 -30.53 -12.30
N SER A 25 -29.56 -29.30 -12.53
CA SER A 25 -28.18 -28.92 -12.36
C SER A 25 -27.79 -29.14 -10.90
N ILE A 26 -26.87 -30.06 -10.64
CA ILE A 26 -26.29 -30.28 -9.33
C ILE A 26 -25.40 -29.08 -9.06
N SER A 27 -25.90 -28.11 -8.26
CA SER A 27 -25.06 -27.05 -7.71
C SER A 27 -24.12 -27.67 -6.67
N LEU A 28 -22.81 -27.62 -6.95
CA LEU A 28 -21.80 -28.03 -5.99
C LEU A 28 -21.94 -27.18 -4.69
N PRO A 29 -21.85 -27.81 -3.50
CA PRO A 29 -21.95 -27.09 -2.24
C PRO A 29 -20.85 -26.03 -2.17
N SER A 30 -21.17 -24.84 -1.60
CA SER A 30 -20.28 -23.68 -1.43
C SER A 30 -18.99 -23.94 -0.64
N ALA A 31 -18.85 -25.13 -0.06
CA ALA A 31 -17.67 -25.60 0.69
C ALA A 31 -16.43 -25.88 -0.19
N PHE A 32 -16.55 -25.86 -1.52
CA PHE A 32 -15.43 -26.07 -2.46
C PHE A 32 -14.92 -24.79 -3.13
N GLN A 33 -15.28 -23.61 -2.63
CA GLN A 33 -14.54 -22.41 -3.02
C GLN A 33 -13.17 -22.49 -2.34
N GLU A 34 -12.14 -22.85 -3.12
CA GLU A 34 -10.76 -22.67 -2.66
C GLU A 34 -10.58 -21.21 -2.20
N PRO A 35 -9.90 -20.99 -1.04
CA PRO A 35 -9.58 -19.63 -0.62
C PRO A 35 -8.86 -18.97 -1.77
N GLN A 36 -9.46 -17.93 -2.36
CA GLN A 36 -8.80 -17.11 -3.37
C GLN A 36 -7.65 -16.40 -2.68
N ILE A 37 -6.43 -16.92 -2.83
CA ILE A 37 -5.22 -16.20 -2.42
C ILE A 37 -5.22 -14.92 -3.24
N PRO A 38 -5.25 -13.72 -2.59
CA PRO A 38 -5.23 -12.47 -3.34
C PRO A 38 -3.98 -12.46 -4.22
N MET A 39 -4.20 -12.34 -5.53
CA MET A 39 -3.12 -12.37 -6.49
C MET A 39 -2.30 -11.08 -6.31
N LYS A 40 -1.00 -11.23 -5.99
CA LYS A 40 -0.06 -10.10 -5.90
C LYS A 40 -0.04 -9.32 -7.20
N SER A 41 0.15 -8.01 -7.10
CA SER A 41 0.34 -7.14 -8.25
C SER A 41 1.60 -7.51 -9.05
N MET A 42 1.66 -7.14 -10.33
CA MET A 42 2.85 -7.38 -11.16
C MET A 42 4.10 -6.67 -10.60
N ILE A 43 3.90 -5.48 -10.02
CA ILE A 43 4.98 -4.73 -9.35
C ILE A 43 5.42 -5.49 -8.10
N ALA A 44 4.50 -6.03 -7.30
CA ALA A 44 4.80 -6.83 -6.11
C ALA A 44 5.62 -8.08 -6.47
N LEU A 45 5.19 -8.85 -7.49
CA LEU A 45 5.93 -10.02 -7.98
C LEU A 45 7.35 -9.66 -8.46
N ARG A 46 7.50 -8.50 -9.10
CA ARG A 46 8.82 -7.98 -9.49
C ARG A 46 9.68 -7.65 -8.27
N LEU A 47 9.11 -7.00 -7.26
CA LEU A 47 9.82 -6.66 -6.02
C LEU A 47 10.25 -7.92 -5.26
N ASP A 48 9.38 -8.94 -5.18
CA ASP A 48 9.74 -10.27 -4.64
C ASP A 48 10.95 -10.86 -5.37
N SER A 49 10.93 -10.85 -6.72
CA SER A 49 12.03 -11.39 -7.55
C SER A 49 13.36 -10.64 -7.36
N LEU A 50 13.29 -9.37 -6.94
CA LEU A 50 14.45 -8.53 -6.63
C LEU A 50 14.91 -8.68 -5.16
N GLY A 51 14.24 -9.51 -4.36
CA GLY A 51 14.57 -9.76 -2.96
C GLY A 51 14.07 -8.69 -1.98
N TYR A 52 13.14 -7.82 -2.40
CA TYR A 52 12.43 -6.94 -1.47
C TYR A 52 11.43 -7.75 -0.64
N GLN A 53 11.07 -7.25 0.52
CA GLN A 53 10.21 -7.93 1.47
C GLN A 53 8.91 -7.17 1.67
N ASP A 54 7.77 -7.88 1.66
CA ASP A 54 6.45 -7.33 1.99
C ASP A 54 6.35 -7.11 3.49
N ILE A 55 5.95 -5.91 3.90
CA ILE A 55 5.82 -5.49 5.30
C ILE A 55 4.75 -6.32 6.01
N SER A 56 3.61 -6.55 5.36
CA SER A 56 2.50 -7.28 5.96
C SER A 56 2.80 -8.77 6.14
N GLU A 57 3.62 -9.37 5.26
CA GLU A 57 4.11 -10.74 5.41
C GLU A 57 5.18 -10.83 6.50
N ALA A 58 6.04 -9.81 6.63
CA ALA A 58 7.13 -9.80 7.60
C ALA A 58 6.64 -9.55 9.05
N ASP A 59 5.67 -8.68 9.24
CA ASP A 59 5.00 -8.42 10.52
C ASP A 59 3.55 -7.94 10.31
N PRO A 60 2.54 -8.81 10.41
CA PRO A 60 1.15 -8.47 10.21
C PRO A 60 0.57 -7.52 11.27
N SER A 61 1.31 -7.23 12.35
CA SER A 61 0.91 -6.25 13.34
C SER A 61 1.21 -4.80 12.91
N ILE A 62 2.02 -4.59 11.86
CA ILE A 62 2.24 -3.28 11.24
C ILE A 62 1.11 -3.02 10.24
N ILE A 63 0.42 -1.90 10.41
CA ILE A 63 -0.65 -1.51 9.50
C ILE A 63 -0.04 -0.99 8.19
N VAL A 64 -0.54 -1.46 7.05
CA VAL A 64 -0.19 -0.94 5.72
C VAL A 64 -1.42 -0.27 5.11
N SER A 65 -1.30 1.02 4.78
CA SER A 65 -2.34 1.84 4.17
C SER A 65 -1.73 2.78 3.13
N LEU A 66 -1.28 2.22 2.00
CA LEU A 66 -0.60 3.00 0.94
C LEU A 66 -1.47 4.17 0.46
N MET A 67 -1.02 5.40 0.73
CA MET A 67 -1.79 6.61 0.44
C MET A 67 -1.96 6.87 -1.06
N TYR A 68 -1.01 6.46 -1.87
CA TYR A 68 -1.05 6.69 -3.33
C TYR A 68 -1.93 5.69 -4.09
N THR A 69 -2.57 4.74 -3.39
CA THR A 69 -3.68 3.93 -3.93
C THR A 69 -5.01 4.68 -3.95
N ARG A 70 -5.08 5.86 -3.33
CA ARG A 70 -6.25 6.75 -3.25
C ARG A 70 -5.93 8.11 -3.85
N ALA A 71 -6.94 8.91 -4.17
CA ALA A 71 -6.78 10.25 -4.74
C ALA A 71 -6.65 11.37 -3.68
N ASP A 72 -6.82 11.06 -2.40
CA ASP A 72 -6.74 11.98 -1.27
C ASP A 72 -5.29 12.25 -0.81
N ASN A 73 -4.37 12.33 -1.76
CA ASN A 73 -2.96 12.68 -1.59
C ASN A 73 -2.64 14.03 -2.28
N PHE A 74 -1.42 14.57 -2.10
CA PHE A 74 -1.05 15.87 -2.63
C PHE A 74 -1.15 16.01 -4.16
N THR A 75 -1.17 14.89 -4.91
CA THR A 75 -1.29 14.92 -6.38
C THR A 75 -2.75 14.95 -6.85
N GLY A 76 -3.71 14.66 -5.97
CA GLY A 76 -5.13 14.53 -6.31
C GLY A 76 -5.44 13.34 -7.23
N ARG A 77 -4.53 12.35 -7.34
CA ARG A 77 -4.64 11.21 -8.26
C ARG A 77 -4.26 9.90 -7.60
N VAL A 78 -4.84 8.80 -8.09
CA VAL A 78 -4.34 7.45 -7.80
C VAL A 78 -3.06 7.23 -8.61
N LEU A 79 -1.94 6.97 -7.93
CA LEU A 79 -0.64 6.73 -8.56
C LEU A 79 -0.25 5.24 -8.52
N TYR A 80 -0.64 4.52 -7.47
CA TYR A 80 -0.46 3.07 -7.36
C TYR A 80 -1.69 2.38 -7.93
N THR A 81 -1.70 2.15 -9.24
CA THR A 81 -2.80 1.49 -9.96
C THR A 81 -2.72 -0.03 -9.85
N ASP A 82 -1.53 -0.58 -9.68
CA ASP A 82 -1.26 -2.01 -9.56
C ASP A 82 -0.70 -2.39 -8.17
N LEU A 83 0.21 -1.58 -7.60
CA LEU A 83 0.84 -1.85 -6.30
C LEU A 83 -0.15 -1.62 -5.15
N LYS A 84 -0.40 -2.65 -4.35
CA LYS A 84 -1.26 -2.62 -3.14
C LYS A 84 -0.48 -2.99 -1.88
N GLU A 85 0.65 -3.64 -2.04
CA GLU A 85 1.54 -4.15 -1.02
C GLU A 85 2.67 -3.15 -0.74
N ALA A 86 3.10 -3.04 0.50
CA ALA A 86 4.22 -2.19 0.90
C ALA A 86 5.51 -3.01 1.03
N TYR A 87 6.49 -2.70 0.21
CA TYR A 87 7.77 -3.41 0.16
C TYR A 87 8.92 -2.57 0.69
N LEU A 88 9.92 -3.23 1.28
CA LEU A 88 11.19 -2.62 1.65
C LEU A 88 12.37 -3.50 1.23
N HIS A 89 13.52 -2.86 0.99
CA HIS A 89 14.78 -3.58 0.93
C HIS A 89 15.06 -4.29 2.27
N PRO A 90 15.64 -5.52 2.30
CA PRO A 90 15.84 -6.27 3.55
C PRO A 90 16.57 -5.50 4.66
N ASP A 91 17.54 -4.63 4.30
CA ASP A 91 18.22 -3.78 5.28
C ASP A 91 17.26 -2.80 5.99
N ALA A 92 16.29 -2.23 5.25
CA ALA A 92 15.30 -1.32 5.81
C ALA A 92 14.21 -2.08 6.58
N MET A 93 13.80 -3.25 6.08
CA MET A 93 12.86 -4.13 6.76
C MET A 93 13.35 -4.51 8.15
N LYS A 94 14.60 -4.95 8.27
CA LYS A 94 15.21 -5.27 9.56
C LYS A 94 15.09 -4.12 10.57
N CYS A 95 15.30 -2.88 10.12
CA CYS A 95 15.17 -1.71 10.97
C CYS A 95 13.69 -1.41 11.31
N LEU A 96 12.75 -1.59 10.36
CA LEU A 96 11.34 -1.39 10.60
C LEU A 96 10.80 -2.36 11.66
N LEU A 97 11.12 -3.64 11.54
CA LEU A 97 10.75 -4.67 12.52
C LEU A 97 11.31 -4.35 13.92
N LYS A 98 12.54 -3.86 13.99
CA LYS A 98 13.13 -3.38 15.25
C LYS A 98 12.38 -2.17 15.81
N ALA A 99 11.97 -1.21 14.99
CA ALA A 99 11.18 -0.06 15.41
C ALA A 99 9.83 -0.48 16.00
N GLN A 100 9.14 -1.43 15.35
CA GLN A 100 7.88 -2.00 15.85
C GLN A 100 8.09 -2.66 17.23
N GLN A 101 9.12 -3.46 17.40
CA GLN A 101 9.45 -4.08 18.67
C GLN A 101 9.75 -3.05 19.77
N LEU A 102 10.48 -1.97 19.46
CA LEU A 102 10.77 -0.89 20.38
C LEU A 102 9.50 -0.11 20.78
N LEU A 103 8.61 0.12 19.82
CA LEU A 103 7.31 0.73 20.09
C LEU A 103 6.46 -0.15 21.01
N LYS A 104 6.29 -1.44 20.69
CA LYS A 104 5.50 -2.38 21.49
C LYS A 104 5.99 -2.53 22.93
N LYS A 105 7.30 -2.40 23.18
CA LYS A 105 7.87 -2.40 24.54
C LYS A 105 7.47 -1.18 25.36
N GLN A 106 7.28 -0.01 24.74
CA GLN A 106 6.94 1.24 25.41
C GLN A 106 5.43 1.49 25.46
N ARG A 107 4.74 1.13 24.37
CA ARG A 107 3.30 1.35 24.14
C ARG A 107 2.71 0.11 23.45
N PRO A 108 2.38 -0.94 24.21
CA PRO A 108 1.78 -2.18 23.66
C PRO A 108 0.41 -1.96 23.01
N ASP A 109 -0.25 -0.87 23.37
CA ASP A 109 -1.53 -0.39 22.82
C ASP A 109 -1.41 0.29 21.43
N LEU A 110 -0.19 0.56 20.95
CA LEU A 110 0.06 1.21 19.67
C LEU A 110 0.75 0.29 18.67
N THR A 111 0.66 0.64 17.40
CA THR A 111 1.39 0.01 16.30
C THR A 111 1.90 1.05 15.30
N LEU A 112 2.87 0.66 14.46
CA LEU A 112 3.30 1.45 13.32
C LEU A 112 2.29 1.32 12.18
N ALA A 113 2.04 2.42 11.46
CA ALA A 113 1.21 2.44 10.26
C ALA A 113 1.99 3.06 9.09
N VAL A 114 2.23 2.27 8.03
CA VAL A 114 3.02 2.63 6.85
C VAL A 114 2.09 3.15 5.75
N PHE A 115 2.40 4.32 5.22
CA PHE A 115 1.64 5.01 4.18
C PHE A 115 2.37 5.04 2.82
N ASP A 116 3.69 4.90 2.83
CA ASP A 116 4.51 4.68 1.62
C ASP A 116 5.84 3.98 1.98
N ALA A 117 6.37 3.21 1.00
CA ALA A 117 7.61 2.44 1.19
C ALA A 117 8.41 2.38 -0.12
N ALA A 118 8.63 1.21 -0.72
CA ALA A 118 9.25 1.07 -2.02
C ALA A 118 8.36 1.68 -3.11
N ARG A 119 8.88 2.68 -3.82
CA ARG A 119 8.16 3.46 -4.84
C ARG A 119 8.84 3.31 -6.19
N PRO A 120 8.14 2.82 -7.24
CA PRO A 120 8.69 2.79 -8.59
C PRO A 120 9.06 4.18 -9.11
N MET A 121 10.10 4.28 -9.93
CA MET A 121 10.54 5.54 -10.51
C MET A 121 9.49 6.17 -11.42
N SER A 122 8.67 5.36 -12.09
CA SER A 122 7.54 5.82 -12.89
C SER A 122 6.52 6.62 -12.07
N VAL A 123 6.25 6.19 -10.82
CA VAL A 123 5.39 6.91 -9.87
C VAL A 123 6.06 8.20 -9.39
N GLN A 124 7.35 8.16 -9.08
CA GLN A 124 8.13 9.35 -8.72
C GLN A 124 8.07 10.41 -9.83
N GLN A 125 8.13 9.99 -11.10
CA GLN A 125 8.00 10.89 -12.24
C GLN A 125 6.63 11.57 -12.30
N GLN A 126 5.55 10.84 -12.00
CA GLN A 126 4.21 11.41 -11.95
C GLN A 126 4.09 12.46 -10.82
N MET A 127 4.61 12.17 -9.62
CA MET A 127 4.67 13.12 -8.51
C MET A 127 5.45 14.39 -8.88
N TRP A 128 6.63 14.21 -9.47
CA TRP A 128 7.46 15.33 -9.92
C TRP A 128 6.74 16.23 -10.93
N ASN A 129 6.01 15.65 -11.88
CA ASN A 129 5.28 16.40 -12.89
C ASN A 129 4.19 17.31 -12.28
N VAL A 130 3.64 16.96 -11.11
CA VAL A 130 2.66 17.80 -10.39
C VAL A 130 3.32 19.04 -9.75
N VAL A 131 4.52 18.88 -9.19
CA VAL A 131 5.16 19.97 -8.41
C VAL A 131 6.23 20.75 -9.18
N LYS A 132 6.72 20.23 -10.30
CA LYS A 132 7.75 20.85 -11.12
C LYS A 132 7.35 22.29 -11.50
N GLY A 133 8.24 23.26 -11.22
CA GLY A 133 8.01 24.68 -11.48
C GLY A 133 7.09 25.38 -10.48
N THR A 134 6.62 24.69 -9.44
CA THR A 134 5.84 25.28 -8.35
C THR A 134 6.73 25.56 -7.12
N ARG A 135 6.20 26.29 -6.14
CA ARG A 135 6.86 26.49 -4.82
C ARG A 135 7.07 25.18 -4.05
N HIS A 136 6.36 24.12 -4.41
CA HIS A 136 6.40 22.84 -3.72
C HIS A 136 7.39 21.83 -4.32
N GLN A 137 8.11 22.19 -5.41
CA GLN A 137 9.01 21.27 -6.09
C GLN A 137 10.13 20.71 -5.20
N ASN A 138 10.51 21.41 -4.14
CA ASN A 138 11.58 20.98 -3.22
C ASN A 138 11.14 19.85 -2.28
N TYR A 139 9.83 19.58 -2.15
CA TYR A 139 9.31 18.47 -1.37
C TYR A 139 9.33 17.13 -2.12
N VAL A 140 9.48 17.15 -3.44
CA VAL A 140 9.50 15.94 -4.26
C VAL A 140 10.85 15.78 -4.94
N SER A 141 11.51 14.65 -4.73
CA SER A 141 12.80 14.37 -5.35
C SER A 141 12.69 14.29 -6.87
N ASN A 142 13.61 14.98 -7.59
CA ASN A 142 13.64 14.98 -9.05
C ASN A 142 14.12 13.62 -9.59
N PRO A 143 13.33 12.92 -10.43
CA PRO A 143 13.71 11.65 -11.04
C PRO A 143 14.98 11.74 -11.88
N ALA A 144 15.19 12.86 -12.61
CA ALA A 144 16.39 13.07 -13.41
C ALA A 144 17.69 13.08 -12.59
N HIS A 145 17.58 13.26 -11.27
CA HIS A 145 18.69 13.20 -10.32
C HIS A 145 18.68 11.91 -9.49
N GLY A 146 18.12 10.82 -10.02
CA GLY A 146 18.06 9.51 -9.36
C GLY A 146 16.98 9.38 -8.29
N GLY A 147 15.95 10.20 -8.32
CA GLY A 147 14.78 10.11 -7.44
C GLY A 147 15.04 10.32 -5.95
N GLY A 148 14.14 9.83 -5.13
CA GLY A 148 14.19 9.83 -3.66
C GLY A 148 14.57 8.48 -3.06
N MET A 149 14.58 8.40 -1.73
CA MET A 149 15.01 7.20 -1.01
C MET A 149 14.00 6.06 -1.12
N HIS A 150 12.71 6.36 -1.31
CA HIS A 150 11.66 5.39 -1.61
C HIS A 150 11.95 4.62 -2.92
N ASN A 151 12.59 5.27 -3.89
CA ASN A 151 12.93 4.63 -5.17
C ASN A 151 14.04 3.58 -5.08
N TYR A 152 14.65 3.45 -3.91
CA TYR A 152 15.61 2.41 -3.56
C TYR A 152 15.05 1.41 -2.54
N GLY A 153 13.79 1.61 -2.09
CA GLY A 153 13.14 0.82 -1.03
C GLY A 153 13.83 0.93 0.33
N VAL A 154 14.46 2.07 0.61
CA VAL A 154 15.19 2.33 1.86
C VAL A 154 14.68 3.57 2.60
N ALA A 155 13.42 3.91 2.39
CA ALA A 155 12.67 4.92 3.13
C ALA A 155 11.24 4.45 3.39
N VAL A 156 10.62 5.02 4.44
CA VAL A 156 9.22 4.83 4.79
C VAL A 156 8.58 6.16 5.16
N ASP A 157 7.31 6.33 4.75
CA ASP A 157 6.40 7.32 5.29
C ASP A 157 5.46 6.62 6.27
N ILE A 158 5.50 7.02 7.54
CA ILE A 158 4.99 6.20 8.65
C ILE A 158 4.45 7.07 9.77
N THR A 159 3.44 6.55 10.50
CA THR A 159 2.88 7.17 11.69
C THR A 159 2.66 6.14 12.81
N LEU A 160 2.11 6.61 13.93
CA LEU A 160 1.59 5.77 15.02
C LEU A 160 0.09 5.59 14.86
N ALA A 161 -0.40 4.39 15.15
CA ALA A 161 -1.83 4.08 15.18
C ALA A 161 -2.18 3.25 16.41
N THR A 162 -3.46 3.27 16.81
CA THR A 162 -4.04 2.30 17.74
C THR A 162 -4.10 0.92 17.08
N LEU A 163 -4.37 -0.11 17.87
CA LEU A 163 -4.54 -1.47 17.33
C LEU A 163 -5.81 -1.61 16.46
N ASP A 164 -6.77 -0.70 16.63
CA ASP A 164 -8.00 -0.62 15.81
C ASP A 164 -7.79 0.11 14.47
N GLY A 165 -6.59 0.68 14.26
CA GLY A 165 -6.20 1.33 13.00
C GLY A 165 -6.34 2.86 12.97
N ASP A 166 -6.80 3.48 14.05
CA ASP A 166 -6.90 4.93 14.15
C ASP A 166 -5.53 5.57 14.33
N THR A 167 -5.15 6.48 13.43
CA THR A 167 -3.87 7.19 13.52
C THR A 167 -3.90 8.21 14.66
N LEU A 168 -2.78 8.33 15.38
CA LEU A 168 -2.64 9.34 16.43
C LEU A 168 -2.54 10.76 15.84
N PRO A 169 -2.99 11.79 16.57
CA PRO A 169 -2.78 13.18 16.17
C PRO A 169 -1.30 13.49 15.99
N MET A 170 -0.92 13.98 14.80
CA MET A 170 0.46 14.37 14.47
C MET A 170 0.60 15.85 14.10
N GLY A 171 -0.49 16.65 14.18
CA GLY A 171 -0.48 18.09 13.94
C GLY A 171 -0.48 18.50 12.47
N SER A 172 -0.22 17.60 11.54
CA SER A 172 -0.48 17.72 10.11
C SER A 172 -0.67 16.34 9.52
N LEU A 173 -1.28 16.25 8.36
CA LEU A 173 -1.33 15.01 7.58
C LEU A 173 0.06 14.66 7.04
N ILE A 174 0.25 13.39 6.70
CA ILE A 174 1.35 12.95 5.82
C ILE A 174 1.19 13.67 4.47
N ASP A 175 2.27 13.96 3.78
CA ASP A 175 2.29 14.77 2.54
C ASP A 175 1.83 16.23 2.69
N HIS A 176 1.73 16.75 3.90
CA HIS A 176 1.50 18.18 4.11
C HIS A 176 2.69 19.02 3.65
N LEU A 177 2.53 19.77 2.54
CA LEU A 177 3.59 20.59 1.94
C LEU A 177 3.67 21.98 2.58
N GLY A 178 3.81 22.02 3.91
CA GLY A 178 3.83 23.24 4.72
C GLY A 178 4.74 23.13 5.94
N THR A 179 4.90 24.26 6.64
CA THR A 179 5.81 24.37 7.79
C THR A 179 5.42 23.48 8.97
N GLU A 180 4.13 23.12 9.07
CA GLU A 180 3.59 22.23 10.09
C GLU A 180 4.15 20.80 9.99
N ALA A 181 4.68 20.43 8.81
CA ALA A 181 5.37 19.16 8.60
C ALA A 181 6.79 19.13 9.20
N HIS A 182 7.43 20.29 9.38
CA HIS A 182 8.83 20.39 9.75
C HIS A 182 9.06 19.95 11.19
N ILE A 183 10.20 19.29 11.44
CA ILE A 183 10.59 18.82 12.78
C ILE A 183 11.52 19.79 13.51
N THR A 184 12.09 20.77 12.84
CA THR A 184 13.10 21.67 13.40
C THR A 184 12.50 22.79 14.27
N THR A 185 11.21 23.09 14.10
CA THR A 185 10.51 24.20 14.75
C THR A 185 9.31 23.74 15.58
N GLU A 186 9.19 22.45 15.91
CA GLU A 186 8.03 21.87 16.60
C GLU A 186 7.71 22.57 17.93
N ALA A 187 8.70 22.81 18.80
CA ALA A 187 8.47 23.49 20.07
C ALA A 187 7.92 24.92 19.89
N GLN A 188 8.34 25.63 18.85
CA GLN A 188 7.81 26.94 18.52
C GLN A 188 6.38 26.84 17.97
N MET A 189 6.09 25.83 17.15
CA MET A 189 4.75 25.59 16.61
C MET A 189 3.74 25.24 17.70
N VAL A 190 4.16 24.48 18.73
CA VAL A 190 3.33 24.22 19.92
C VAL A 190 3.02 25.52 20.65
N LYS A 191 4.02 26.37 20.92
CA LYS A 191 3.83 27.68 21.57
C LYS A 191 2.89 28.60 20.80
N GLN A 192 2.86 28.48 19.48
CA GLN A 192 2.00 29.25 18.59
C GLN A 192 0.61 28.63 18.37
N GLY A 193 0.33 27.47 18.97
CA GLY A 193 -0.92 26.74 18.77
C GLY A 193 -1.12 26.16 17.36
N LYS A 194 -0.05 26.05 16.55
CA LYS A 194 -0.09 25.48 15.20
C LYS A 194 -0.16 23.95 15.21
N ILE A 195 0.46 23.33 16.17
CA ILE A 195 0.32 21.90 16.47
C ILE A 195 0.04 21.75 17.98
N SER A 196 -0.69 20.70 18.38
CA SER A 196 -0.97 20.42 19.77
C SER A 196 0.27 19.87 20.50
N GLN A 197 0.29 19.98 21.83
CA GLN A 197 1.28 19.33 22.68
C GLN A 197 1.29 17.82 22.46
N GLU A 198 0.10 17.20 22.39
CA GLU A 198 -0.08 15.77 22.12
C GLU A 198 0.56 15.37 20.78
N ALA A 199 0.32 16.12 19.70
CA ALA A 199 0.89 15.86 18.39
C ALA A 199 2.44 15.90 18.43
N TRP A 200 3.01 16.84 19.18
CA TRP A 200 4.44 16.93 19.38
C TRP A 200 4.98 15.71 20.14
N GLU A 201 4.33 15.28 21.20
CA GLU A 201 4.71 14.09 21.99
C GLU A 201 4.63 12.81 21.14
N ASN A 202 3.58 12.65 20.34
CA ASN A 202 3.44 11.54 19.42
C ASN A 202 4.58 11.51 18.37
N ARG A 203 4.94 12.66 17.78
CA ARG A 203 6.11 12.77 16.90
C ARG A 203 7.42 12.43 17.59
N GLN A 204 7.60 12.83 18.86
CA GLN A 204 8.78 12.49 19.64
C GLN A 204 8.89 10.99 19.87
N LEU A 205 7.78 10.31 20.20
CA LEU A 205 7.75 8.86 20.37
C LEU A 205 8.09 8.14 19.06
N LEU A 206 7.43 8.50 17.94
CA LEU A 206 7.72 7.93 16.62
C LEU A 206 9.19 8.10 16.27
N ARG A 207 9.71 9.32 16.35
CA ARG A 207 11.09 9.65 16.03
C ARG A 207 12.09 8.90 16.90
N LYS A 208 11.79 8.73 18.19
CA LYS A 208 12.64 7.97 19.12
C LYS A 208 12.78 6.52 18.66
N VAL A 209 11.68 5.80 18.46
CA VAL A 209 11.73 4.37 18.11
C VAL A 209 12.36 4.16 16.72
N MET A 210 12.08 5.03 15.76
CA MET A 210 12.66 4.94 14.42
C MET A 210 14.18 5.18 14.44
N LYS A 211 14.66 6.19 15.17
CA LYS A 211 16.11 6.46 15.29
C LYS A 211 16.85 5.36 16.04
N GLU A 212 16.29 4.84 17.13
CA GLU A 212 16.89 3.71 17.89
C GLU A 212 16.93 2.43 17.04
N ALA A 213 16.01 2.29 16.08
CA ALA A 213 16.00 1.20 15.11
C ALA A 213 17.07 1.34 14.02
N GLY A 214 17.56 2.56 13.74
CA GLY A 214 18.62 2.83 12.76
C GLY A 214 18.22 3.76 11.62
N PHE A 215 16.99 4.27 11.60
CA PHE A 215 16.56 5.24 10.61
C PHE A 215 17.03 6.67 10.90
N GLN A 216 17.05 7.49 9.88
CA GLN A 216 17.39 8.91 9.90
C GLN A 216 16.14 9.72 9.55
N THR A 217 15.98 10.88 10.20
CA THR A 217 14.87 11.81 9.98
C THR A 217 15.12 12.73 8.80
N LEU A 218 14.04 13.24 8.20
CA LEU A 218 14.07 14.34 7.24
C LEU A 218 13.57 15.63 7.93
N PRO A 219 14.34 16.75 7.91
CA PRO A 219 13.97 17.96 8.64
C PRO A 219 12.64 18.59 8.25
N THR A 220 12.19 18.38 7.02
CA THR A 220 10.97 18.98 6.43
C THR A 220 9.72 18.12 6.56
N GLU A 221 9.85 16.87 7.04
CA GLU A 221 8.77 15.88 7.04
C GLU A 221 8.84 15.00 8.28
N TRP A 222 7.86 15.11 9.20
CA TRP A 222 7.86 14.38 10.47
C TRP A 222 7.63 12.88 10.28
N TRP A 223 7.00 12.47 9.18
CA TRP A 223 6.63 11.08 8.85
C TRP A 223 7.73 10.32 8.10
N HIS A 224 8.65 11.03 7.43
CA HIS A 224 9.63 10.44 6.53
C HIS A 224 10.90 10.00 7.23
N PHE A 225 11.30 8.74 7.02
CA PHE A 225 12.50 8.17 7.59
C PHE A 225 13.33 7.43 6.55
N ASN A 226 14.60 7.80 6.44
CA ASN A 226 15.57 7.18 5.54
C ASN A 226 16.46 6.19 6.30
N LEU A 227 16.77 5.03 5.70
CA LEU A 227 17.77 4.12 6.26
C LEU A 227 19.18 4.70 6.16
N VAL A 228 19.52 5.29 5.03
CA VAL A 228 20.88 5.79 4.70
C VAL A 228 20.81 7.15 4.02
N SER A 229 21.98 7.81 3.85
CA SER A 229 22.08 9.01 3.04
C SER A 229 21.92 8.71 1.53
N ARG A 230 21.56 9.75 0.75
CA ARG A 230 21.39 9.62 -0.71
C ARG A 230 22.65 9.09 -1.41
N ASN A 231 23.84 9.51 -1.00
CA ASN A 231 25.08 9.06 -1.59
C ASN A 231 25.29 7.55 -1.37
N VAL A 232 25.03 7.07 -0.16
CA VAL A 232 25.08 5.65 0.15
C VAL A 232 24.03 4.85 -0.62
N ALA A 233 22.80 5.40 -0.72
CA ALA A 233 21.74 4.71 -1.46
C ALA A 233 22.13 4.48 -2.92
N ARG A 234 22.65 5.48 -3.61
CA ARG A 234 23.09 5.39 -5.01
C ARG A 234 24.22 4.40 -5.25
N GLN A 235 25.07 4.20 -4.26
CA GLN A 235 26.21 3.26 -4.37
C GLN A 235 25.82 1.83 -4.04
N LYS A 236 24.87 1.65 -3.10
CA LYS A 236 24.61 0.33 -2.51
C LYS A 236 23.32 -0.33 -3.04
N TYR A 237 22.32 0.46 -3.41
CA TYR A 237 20.98 -0.04 -3.75
C TYR A 237 20.63 0.24 -5.20
N ARG A 238 19.77 -0.62 -5.77
CA ARG A 238 19.24 -0.43 -7.12
C ARG A 238 17.98 0.42 -7.09
N VAL A 239 17.81 1.23 -8.12
CA VAL A 239 16.56 1.96 -8.36
C VAL A 239 15.46 0.98 -8.75
N ILE A 240 14.26 1.18 -8.22
CA ILE A 240 13.05 0.45 -8.56
C ILE A 240 12.44 1.15 -9.78
N GLU A 241 12.47 0.49 -10.92
CA GLU A 241 11.90 0.96 -12.18
C GLU A 241 10.39 0.71 -12.29
#